data_fd05d3411d0141233ce753ef43dbf646
#
_entry.id   fd05d3411d0141233ce753ef43dbf646
#
_cell.length_a   1.000
_cell.length_b   1.000
_cell.length_c   1.000
_cell.angle_alpha   90.00
_cell.angle_beta   90.00
_cell.angle_gamma   90.00
#
_symmetry.space_group_name_H-M   'P 1'
#
loop_
_entity.id
_entity.type
_entity.pdbx_description
1 polymer ?
#
loop_
_entity_poly.entity_id
_entity_poly.type
_entity_poly.pdbx_seq_one_letter_code
_entity_poly.pdbx_strand_id
1 'polypeptide(L)'
;MNRIDVRFRALRAAGRKGFVAYICAGDPNLRATAELARAFERAGVDVVELGVPFSDPLADGVVNQLAAERALHGGTTLAGVLRTVAGLRRSGCGVPIVLYAYYNVLHHHGLKKFVRDAAAAGVDGVLALDLPPEEADAYEASMKRAGVHPIYLVAPTTPATRVRKIARHASGFIYYVSREGVSGMQKKLAPTVTAQVATIRKHSKLPVAIGFGISNPSQAREAAKAADAVVVGSAIVDQIAKADNDRRLVEKLERFVAALVNAVKSV
;
A
#
# COMPACT_ATOMS: atom_id res chain seq x y z
N MET A 1 -0.31 20.37 1.79
CA MET A 1 -1.39 19.38 1.58
C MET A 1 -0.74 18.04 1.25
N ASN A 2 -1.18 16.94 1.86
CA ASN A 2 -0.60 15.60 1.65
C ASN A 2 -0.89 15.10 0.21
N ARG A 3 0.08 14.38 -0.40
CA ARG A 3 -0.02 13.89 -1.80
C ARG A 3 -1.14 12.85 -1.97
N ILE A 4 -1.44 12.04 -0.95
CA ILE A 4 -2.57 11.09 -0.97
C ILE A 4 -3.88 11.85 -1.14
N ASP A 5 -4.10 12.93 -0.37
CA ASP A 5 -5.34 13.73 -0.45
C ASP A 5 -5.50 14.38 -1.82
N VAL A 6 -4.40 14.93 -2.37
CA VAL A 6 -4.39 15.53 -3.71
C VAL A 6 -4.76 14.49 -4.77
N ARG A 7 -4.13 13.32 -4.70
CA ARG A 7 -4.34 12.24 -5.67
C ARG A 7 -5.77 11.71 -5.64
N PHE A 8 -6.30 11.35 -4.48
CA PHE A 8 -7.67 10.85 -4.38
C PHE A 8 -8.74 11.89 -4.69
N ARG A 9 -8.48 13.16 -4.41
CA ARG A 9 -9.36 14.25 -4.84
C ARG A 9 -9.40 14.38 -6.37
N ALA A 10 -8.24 14.32 -7.02
CA ALA A 10 -8.15 14.36 -8.49
C ALA A 10 -8.84 13.14 -9.12
N LEU A 11 -8.66 11.95 -8.59
CA LEU A 11 -9.34 10.74 -9.06
C LEU A 11 -10.85 10.87 -8.95
N ARG A 12 -11.34 11.34 -7.79
CA ARG A 12 -12.78 11.56 -7.56
C ARG A 12 -13.37 12.60 -8.53
N ALA A 13 -12.67 13.71 -8.72
CA ALA A 13 -13.12 14.76 -9.65
C ALA A 13 -13.19 14.27 -11.11
N ALA A 14 -12.29 13.36 -11.48
CA ALA A 14 -12.26 12.76 -12.81
C ALA A 14 -13.19 11.53 -12.95
N GLY A 15 -13.90 11.12 -11.89
CA GLY A 15 -14.71 9.88 -11.88
C GLY A 15 -13.87 8.60 -12.05
N ARG A 16 -12.57 8.62 -11.73
CA ARG A 16 -11.63 7.52 -11.98
C ARG A 16 -11.29 6.75 -10.71
N LYS A 17 -10.92 5.49 -10.87
CA LYS A 17 -10.46 4.62 -9.81
C LYS A 17 -8.95 4.70 -9.63
N GLY A 18 -8.48 4.55 -8.38
CA GLY A 18 -7.06 4.55 -8.04
C GLY A 18 -6.42 3.17 -8.12
N PHE A 19 -5.11 3.14 -8.30
CA PHE A 19 -4.30 1.94 -8.24
C PHE A 19 -3.16 2.12 -7.24
N VAL A 20 -3.05 1.19 -6.29
CA VAL A 20 -2.00 1.12 -5.29
C VAL A 20 -1.11 -0.07 -5.62
N ALA A 21 0.18 0.16 -5.83
CA ALA A 21 1.16 -0.89 -6.07
C ALA A 21 1.99 -1.13 -4.81
N TYR A 22 1.97 -2.36 -4.29
CA TYR A 22 2.82 -2.78 -3.19
C TYR A 22 4.07 -3.51 -3.71
N ILE A 23 5.22 -3.19 -3.13
CA ILE A 23 6.47 -3.94 -3.24
C ILE A 23 7.18 -3.99 -1.89
N CYS A 24 7.95 -5.05 -1.64
CA CYS A 24 8.85 -5.10 -0.49
C CYS A 24 10.09 -4.24 -0.79
N ALA A 25 10.36 -3.24 0.04
CA ALA A 25 11.53 -2.39 -0.12
C ALA A 25 12.81 -3.18 0.15
N GLY A 26 13.74 -3.14 -0.80
CA GLY A 26 14.98 -3.90 -0.72
C GLY A 26 14.95 -5.26 -1.43
N ASP A 27 13.82 -5.65 -2.00
CA ASP A 27 13.71 -6.84 -2.84
C ASP A 27 13.70 -6.44 -4.33
N PRO A 28 14.71 -6.81 -5.13
CA PRO A 28 15.94 -7.49 -4.76
C PRO A 28 16.99 -6.58 -4.07
N ASN A 29 16.85 -5.27 -4.15
CA ASN A 29 17.69 -4.28 -3.46
C ASN A 29 17.04 -2.88 -3.47
N LEU A 30 17.55 -1.94 -2.65
CA LEU A 30 16.99 -0.59 -2.53
C LEU A 30 17.12 0.26 -3.81
N ARG A 31 18.12 -0.01 -4.66
CA ARG A 31 18.26 0.65 -5.96
C ARG A 31 17.11 0.24 -6.88
N ALA A 32 16.85 -1.05 -7.00
CA ALA A 32 15.72 -1.57 -7.77
C ALA A 32 14.37 -1.04 -7.23
N THR A 33 14.21 -0.96 -5.89
CA THR A 33 13.03 -0.33 -5.27
C THR A 33 12.81 1.10 -5.78
N ALA A 34 13.87 1.91 -5.85
CA ALA A 34 13.77 3.28 -6.35
C ALA A 34 13.43 3.33 -7.86
N GLU A 35 14.04 2.47 -8.66
CA GLU A 35 13.80 2.37 -10.10
C GLU A 35 12.37 1.91 -10.38
N LEU A 36 11.86 0.90 -9.64
CA LEU A 36 10.49 0.42 -9.72
C LEU A 36 9.46 1.48 -9.32
N ALA A 37 9.69 2.22 -8.24
CA ALA A 37 8.79 3.28 -7.83
C ALA A 37 8.59 4.36 -8.92
N ARG A 38 9.68 4.74 -9.61
CA ARG A 38 9.61 5.67 -10.75
C ARG A 38 8.90 5.04 -11.96
N ALA A 39 9.16 3.77 -12.24
CA ALA A 39 8.50 3.05 -13.33
C ALA A 39 6.98 2.96 -13.06
N PHE A 40 6.58 2.71 -11.82
CA PHE A 40 5.18 2.67 -11.42
C PHE A 40 4.50 4.05 -11.54
N GLU A 41 5.20 5.14 -11.20
CA GLU A 41 4.71 6.49 -11.44
C GLU A 41 4.44 6.73 -12.94
N ARG A 42 5.37 6.34 -13.83
CA ARG A 42 5.18 6.43 -15.29
C ARG A 42 4.04 5.53 -15.79
N ALA A 43 3.89 4.35 -15.21
CA ALA A 43 2.78 3.43 -15.50
C ALA A 43 1.42 3.95 -15.02
N GLY A 44 1.38 5.06 -14.29
CA GLY A 44 0.16 5.70 -13.81
C GLY A 44 -0.39 5.15 -12.49
N VAL A 45 0.46 4.54 -11.67
CA VAL A 45 0.17 4.16 -10.29
C VAL A 45 -0.16 5.41 -9.48
N ASP A 46 -1.17 5.35 -8.64
CA ASP A 46 -1.65 6.48 -7.85
C ASP A 46 -1.03 6.54 -6.45
N VAL A 47 -0.65 5.40 -5.89
CA VAL A 47 0.07 5.28 -4.61
C VAL A 47 1.05 4.11 -4.71
N VAL A 48 2.29 4.31 -4.29
CA VAL A 48 3.25 3.22 -4.09
C VAL A 48 3.30 2.88 -2.61
N GLU A 49 3.07 1.62 -2.29
CA GLU A 49 3.18 1.09 -0.94
C GLU A 49 4.49 0.31 -0.82
N LEU A 50 5.35 0.75 0.09
CA LEU A 50 6.65 0.16 0.35
C LEU A 50 6.62 -0.66 1.64
N GLY A 51 6.66 -1.98 1.51
CA GLY A 51 6.82 -2.89 2.64
C GLY A 51 8.20 -2.71 3.27
N VAL A 52 8.23 -2.34 4.55
CA VAL A 52 9.47 -2.34 5.34
C VAL A 52 9.72 -3.76 5.81
N PRO A 53 10.83 -4.41 5.40
CA PRO A 53 11.05 -5.81 5.72
C PRO A 53 11.18 -6.03 7.22
N PHE A 54 10.58 -7.11 7.72
CA PHE A 54 10.59 -7.51 9.12
C PHE A 54 10.81 -9.03 9.22
N SER A 55 11.48 -9.50 10.27
CA SER A 55 11.85 -10.90 10.47
C SER A 55 10.65 -11.80 10.78
N ASP A 56 9.59 -11.23 11.38
CA ASP A 56 8.44 -12.00 11.90
C ASP A 56 7.11 -11.49 11.29
N PRO A 57 6.94 -11.58 9.96
CA PRO A 57 5.85 -10.93 9.24
C PRO A 57 4.54 -11.74 9.29
N LEU A 58 3.96 -11.90 10.48
CA LEU A 58 2.81 -12.77 10.78
C LEU A 58 1.53 -12.43 9.99
N ALA A 59 1.36 -11.19 9.56
CA ALA A 59 0.20 -10.74 8.79
C ALA A 59 0.37 -10.96 7.28
N ASP A 60 1.58 -11.30 6.82
CA ASP A 60 1.89 -11.43 5.41
C ASP A 60 1.67 -12.86 4.88
N GLY A 61 1.29 -12.96 3.60
CA GLY A 61 1.32 -14.22 2.87
C GLY A 61 2.75 -14.62 2.49
N VAL A 62 2.95 -15.90 2.16
CA VAL A 62 4.26 -16.52 1.89
C VAL A 62 5.10 -15.72 0.87
N VAL A 63 4.48 -15.20 -0.20
CA VAL A 63 5.19 -14.42 -1.24
C VAL A 63 5.84 -13.17 -0.64
N ASN A 64 5.12 -12.44 0.22
CA ASN A 64 5.63 -11.24 0.86
C ASN A 64 6.63 -11.56 1.97
N GLN A 65 6.44 -12.67 2.72
CA GLN A 65 7.39 -13.16 3.70
C GLN A 65 8.75 -13.44 3.07
N LEU A 66 8.77 -14.20 1.96
CA LEU A 66 9.99 -14.51 1.22
C LEU A 66 10.67 -13.27 0.63
N ALA A 67 9.89 -12.26 0.22
CA ALA A 67 10.44 -10.97 -0.22
C ALA A 67 11.08 -10.20 0.92
N ALA A 68 10.45 -10.19 2.10
CA ALA A 68 11.02 -9.57 3.30
C ALA A 68 12.32 -10.27 3.72
N GLU A 69 12.37 -11.60 3.65
CA GLU A 69 13.57 -12.39 3.93
C GLU A 69 14.72 -12.02 2.96
N ARG A 70 14.47 -11.98 1.64
CA ARG A 70 15.48 -11.56 0.65
C ARG A 70 15.99 -10.13 0.91
N ALA A 71 15.07 -9.21 1.22
CA ALA A 71 15.42 -7.83 1.53
C ALA A 71 16.28 -7.70 2.80
N LEU A 72 15.98 -8.48 3.85
CA LEU A 72 16.76 -8.52 5.09
C LEU A 72 18.14 -9.11 4.86
N HIS A 73 18.25 -10.24 4.12
CA HIS A 73 19.54 -10.81 3.73
C HIS A 73 20.38 -9.82 2.91
N GLY A 74 19.75 -8.98 2.08
CA GLY A 74 20.39 -7.87 1.37
C GLY A 74 20.77 -6.67 2.25
N GLY A 75 20.57 -6.75 3.58
CA GLY A 75 20.93 -5.71 4.54
C GLY A 75 19.97 -4.51 4.55
N THR A 76 18.75 -4.68 4.07
CA THR A 76 17.75 -3.59 4.08
C THR A 76 17.32 -3.25 5.50
N THR A 77 17.31 -1.96 5.81
CA THR A 77 16.87 -1.41 7.11
C THR A 77 15.83 -0.32 6.89
N LEU A 78 15.03 0.01 7.91
CA LEU A 78 14.10 1.14 7.87
C LEU A 78 14.80 2.45 7.47
N ALA A 79 15.99 2.70 8.01
CA ALA A 79 16.78 3.88 7.65
C ALA A 79 17.17 3.87 6.16
N GLY A 80 17.47 2.71 5.59
CA GLY A 80 17.72 2.53 4.16
C GLY A 80 16.48 2.84 3.32
N VAL A 81 15.32 2.35 3.73
CA VAL A 81 14.03 2.63 3.07
C VAL A 81 13.72 4.13 3.10
N LEU A 82 13.87 4.80 4.25
CA LEU A 82 13.65 6.24 4.36
C LEU A 82 14.61 7.05 3.47
N ARG A 83 15.89 6.66 3.40
CA ARG A 83 16.86 7.29 2.46
C ARG A 83 16.44 7.10 1.00
N THR A 84 15.90 5.93 0.65
CA THR A 84 15.38 5.66 -0.70
C THR A 84 14.21 6.56 -1.03
N VAL A 85 13.24 6.73 -0.12
CA VAL A 85 12.12 7.67 -0.30
C VAL A 85 12.63 9.11 -0.46
N ALA A 86 13.55 9.56 0.38
CA ALA A 86 14.15 10.89 0.26
C ALA A 86 14.88 11.07 -1.08
N GLY A 87 15.56 10.04 -1.58
CA GLY A 87 16.20 10.03 -2.91
C GLY A 87 15.17 10.16 -4.04
N LEU A 88 14.07 9.45 -3.96
CA LEU A 88 12.94 9.56 -4.90
C LEU A 88 12.40 11.00 -4.95
N ARG A 89 12.19 11.62 -3.79
CA ARG A 89 11.69 13.00 -3.71
C ARG A 89 12.67 14.00 -4.34
N ARG A 90 13.96 13.88 -4.03
CA ARG A 90 15.00 14.75 -4.66
C ARG A 90 15.08 14.59 -6.17
N SER A 91 14.75 13.41 -6.70
CA SER A 91 14.72 13.16 -8.16
C SER A 91 13.40 13.55 -8.83
N GLY A 92 12.49 14.24 -8.12
CA GLY A 92 11.23 14.73 -8.66
C GLY A 92 10.07 13.72 -8.67
N CYS A 93 10.23 12.53 -8.08
CA CYS A 93 9.15 11.56 -7.97
C CYS A 93 8.02 12.10 -7.10
N GLY A 94 6.85 12.32 -7.68
CA GLY A 94 5.67 12.92 -7.06
C GLY A 94 4.62 11.91 -6.58
N VAL A 95 4.78 10.61 -6.93
CA VAL A 95 3.80 9.59 -6.53
C VAL A 95 3.69 9.51 -4.99
N PRO A 96 2.47 9.48 -4.42
CA PRO A 96 2.28 9.24 -3.00
C PRO A 96 2.96 7.95 -2.55
N ILE A 97 3.69 7.99 -1.43
CA ILE A 97 4.39 6.83 -0.86
C ILE A 97 3.84 6.53 0.53
N VAL A 98 3.37 5.30 0.71
CA VAL A 98 2.92 4.73 1.97
C VAL A 98 3.95 3.71 2.45
N LEU A 99 4.34 3.75 3.71
CA LEU A 99 5.08 2.66 4.34
C LEU A 99 4.10 1.63 4.91
N TYR A 100 4.29 0.38 4.54
CA TYR A 100 3.61 -0.78 5.11
C TYR A 100 4.60 -1.43 6.08
N ALA A 101 4.34 -1.39 7.37
CA ALA A 101 5.31 -1.76 8.38
C ALA A 101 4.67 -2.40 9.60
N TYR A 102 5.40 -3.26 10.28
CA TYR A 102 5.06 -3.74 11.62
C TYR A 102 5.45 -2.71 12.66
N TYR A 103 4.62 -2.53 13.67
CA TYR A 103 4.82 -1.51 14.70
C TYR A 103 6.13 -1.71 15.48
N ASN A 104 6.55 -2.97 15.68
CA ASN A 104 7.84 -3.28 16.30
C ASN A 104 9.00 -2.53 15.64
N VAL A 105 9.07 -2.50 14.31
CA VAL A 105 10.12 -1.80 13.54
C VAL A 105 10.08 -0.30 13.82
N LEU A 106 8.88 0.29 13.88
CA LEU A 106 8.67 1.72 14.15
C LEU A 106 9.02 2.06 15.59
N HIS A 107 8.60 1.22 16.52
CA HIS A 107 8.86 1.36 17.96
C HIS A 107 10.36 1.27 18.26
N HIS A 108 11.07 0.28 17.69
CA HIS A 108 12.52 0.12 17.84
C HIS A 108 13.31 1.33 17.31
N HIS A 109 12.86 1.95 16.21
CA HIS A 109 13.47 3.20 15.71
C HIS A 109 13.27 4.38 16.66
N GLY A 110 12.32 4.28 17.57
CA GLY A 110 11.83 5.35 18.44
C GLY A 110 10.72 6.17 17.74
N LEU A 111 9.50 6.07 18.23
CA LEU A 111 8.30 6.59 17.57
C LEU A 111 8.41 8.06 17.13
N LYS A 112 8.83 8.95 18.03
CA LYS A 112 9.01 10.38 17.70
C LYS A 112 10.05 10.60 16.61
N LYS A 113 11.16 9.84 16.70
CA LYS A 113 12.25 9.88 15.72
C LYS A 113 11.76 9.36 14.36
N PHE A 114 11.04 8.23 14.35
CA PHE A 114 10.47 7.66 13.13
C PHE A 114 9.57 8.66 12.40
N VAL A 115 8.60 9.26 13.11
CA VAL A 115 7.66 10.21 12.50
C VAL A 115 8.38 11.42 11.90
N ARG A 116 9.37 11.97 12.60
CA ARG A 116 10.21 13.06 12.09
C ARG A 116 10.98 12.64 10.84
N ASP A 117 11.65 11.50 10.88
CA ASP A 117 12.50 11.01 9.79
C ASP A 117 11.64 10.62 8.56
N ALA A 118 10.45 10.02 8.76
CA ALA A 118 9.50 9.68 7.71
C ALA A 118 8.95 10.94 7.02
N ALA A 119 8.54 11.95 7.79
CA ALA A 119 8.09 13.23 7.25
C ALA A 119 9.20 13.95 6.46
N ALA A 120 10.42 14.01 7.02
CA ALA A 120 11.58 14.60 6.36
C ALA A 120 11.97 13.87 5.07
N ALA A 121 11.80 12.54 5.03
CA ALA A 121 12.01 11.74 3.83
C ALA A 121 10.91 11.96 2.76
N GLY A 122 9.76 12.52 3.12
CA GLY A 122 8.63 12.75 2.24
C GLY A 122 7.69 11.55 2.10
N VAL A 123 7.58 10.73 3.14
CA VAL A 123 6.54 9.70 3.30
C VAL A 123 5.18 10.39 3.46
N ASP A 124 4.15 9.88 2.79
CA ASP A 124 2.81 10.47 2.80
C ASP A 124 1.86 9.76 3.78
N GLY A 125 2.07 8.48 4.01
CA GLY A 125 1.26 7.69 4.93
C GLY A 125 2.02 6.50 5.50
N VAL A 126 1.51 5.94 6.58
CA VAL A 126 2.04 4.72 7.19
C VAL A 126 0.87 3.82 7.60
N LEU A 127 0.94 2.58 7.16
CA LEU A 127 0.10 1.49 7.60
C LEU A 127 0.90 0.67 8.61
N ALA A 128 0.64 0.88 9.90
CA ALA A 128 1.17 0.06 10.98
C ALA A 128 0.24 -1.15 11.18
N LEU A 129 0.67 -2.32 10.71
CA LEU A 129 -0.18 -3.51 10.53
C LEU A 129 -0.80 -4.05 11.80
N ASP A 130 -0.02 -4.03 12.85
CA ASP A 130 -0.28 -4.66 14.14
C ASP A 130 -0.55 -3.65 15.26
N LEU A 131 -0.70 -2.34 14.92
CA LEU A 131 -1.08 -1.31 15.88
C LEU A 131 -2.60 -1.08 15.86
N PRO A 132 -3.33 -1.53 16.88
CA PRO A 132 -4.77 -1.30 16.96
C PRO A 132 -5.08 0.18 17.30
N PRO A 133 -6.24 0.72 16.86
CA PRO A 133 -6.62 2.11 17.16
C PRO A 133 -6.62 2.44 18.66
N GLU A 134 -6.85 1.45 19.51
CA GLU A 134 -6.91 1.57 20.97
C GLU A 134 -5.57 1.99 21.58
N GLU A 135 -4.46 1.64 20.94
CA GLU A 135 -3.08 1.89 21.40
C GLU A 135 -2.40 3.00 20.59
N ALA A 136 -3.12 3.63 19.64
CA ALA A 136 -2.51 4.46 18.62
C ALA A 136 -2.48 5.97 18.92
N ASP A 137 -3.06 6.45 20.03
CA ASP A 137 -3.23 7.88 20.30
C ASP A 137 -1.94 8.71 20.16
N ALA A 138 -0.85 8.28 20.80
CA ALA A 138 0.44 8.99 20.73
C ALA A 138 1.05 8.95 19.32
N TYR A 139 0.88 7.82 18.62
CA TYR A 139 1.31 7.63 17.22
C TYR A 139 0.53 8.57 16.30
N GLU A 140 -0.79 8.55 16.35
CA GLU A 140 -1.66 9.37 15.53
C GLU A 140 -1.44 10.87 15.72
N ALA A 141 -1.36 11.31 16.99
CA ALA A 141 -1.09 12.70 17.30
C ALA A 141 0.24 13.18 16.71
N SER A 142 1.26 12.32 16.72
CA SER A 142 2.56 12.61 16.12
C SER A 142 2.50 12.63 14.61
N MET A 143 1.83 11.66 13.99
CA MET A 143 1.64 11.56 12.55
C MET A 143 0.87 12.77 12.00
N LYS A 144 -0.23 13.14 12.64
CA LYS A 144 -1.07 14.29 12.26
C LYS A 144 -0.27 15.60 12.28
N ARG A 145 0.53 15.84 13.33
CA ARG A 145 1.40 17.03 13.41
C ARG A 145 2.44 17.06 12.30
N ALA A 146 2.94 15.90 11.87
CA ALA A 146 3.92 15.76 10.81
C ALA A 146 3.31 15.78 9.40
N GLY A 147 1.98 15.81 9.26
CA GLY A 147 1.29 15.76 7.98
C GLY A 147 1.37 14.42 7.26
N VAL A 148 1.64 13.33 8.00
CA VAL A 148 1.68 11.95 7.51
C VAL A 148 0.42 11.21 7.92
N HIS A 149 -0.22 10.51 7.01
CA HIS A 149 -1.48 9.82 7.27
C HIS A 149 -1.30 8.47 7.97
N PRO A 150 -1.90 8.22 9.16
CA PRO A 150 -2.11 6.87 9.68
C PRO A 150 -3.21 6.18 8.87
N ILE A 151 -2.84 5.10 8.20
CA ILE A 151 -3.74 4.26 7.40
C ILE A 151 -4.09 3.02 8.21
N TYR A 152 -5.35 2.61 8.17
CA TYR A 152 -5.85 1.47 8.92
C TYR A 152 -6.48 0.40 8.04
N LEU A 153 -6.36 -0.84 8.53
CA LEU A 153 -6.94 -2.04 7.91
C LEU A 153 -8.35 -2.32 8.43
N VAL A 154 -9.19 -2.74 7.51
CA VAL A 154 -10.48 -3.41 7.80
C VAL A 154 -10.45 -4.78 7.14
N ALA A 155 -10.80 -5.83 7.87
CA ALA A 155 -10.88 -7.21 7.40
C ALA A 155 -12.35 -7.65 7.26
N PRO A 156 -12.66 -8.76 6.56
CA PRO A 156 -14.02 -9.30 6.46
C PRO A 156 -14.66 -9.59 7.81
N THR A 157 -13.85 -9.99 8.78
CA THR A 157 -14.26 -10.30 10.15
C THR A 157 -14.43 -9.07 11.05
N THR A 158 -14.13 -7.86 10.55
CA THR A 158 -14.24 -6.62 11.34
C THR A 158 -15.71 -6.22 11.51
N PRO A 159 -16.27 -6.25 12.74
CA PRO A 159 -17.67 -5.88 12.97
C PRO A 159 -17.90 -4.39 12.76
N ALA A 160 -19.13 -3.98 12.45
CA ALA A 160 -19.49 -2.59 12.14
C ALA A 160 -19.12 -1.60 13.26
N THR A 161 -19.21 -2.01 14.52
CA THR A 161 -18.77 -1.20 15.66
C THR A 161 -17.29 -0.88 15.62
N ARG A 162 -16.46 -1.85 15.24
CA ARG A 162 -15.01 -1.67 15.09
C ARG A 162 -14.68 -0.89 13.81
N VAL A 163 -15.42 -1.10 12.70
CA VAL A 163 -15.30 -0.26 11.49
C VAL A 163 -15.53 1.22 11.84
N ARG A 164 -16.55 1.54 12.64
CA ARG A 164 -16.81 2.92 13.10
C ARG A 164 -15.62 3.49 13.89
N LYS A 165 -15.01 2.70 14.75
CA LYS A 165 -13.83 3.12 15.52
C LYS A 165 -12.64 3.38 14.58
N ILE A 166 -12.28 2.43 13.74
CA ILE A 166 -11.22 2.57 12.73
C ILE A 166 -11.43 3.82 11.87
N ALA A 167 -12.66 4.06 11.40
CA ALA A 167 -12.99 5.19 10.56
C ALA A 167 -12.76 6.58 11.22
N ARG A 168 -12.77 6.65 12.55
CA ARG A 168 -12.47 7.89 13.29
C ARG A 168 -10.97 8.15 13.43
N HIS A 169 -10.17 7.11 13.41
CA HIS A 169 -8.72 7.14 13.56
C HIS A 169 -7.99 7.24 12.24
N ALA A 170 -8.55 6.63 11.19
CA ALA A 170 -7.94 6.61 9.85
C ALA A 170 -7.88 7.98 9.18
N SER A 171 -6.85 8.18 8.36
CA SER A 171 -6.77 9.30 7.42
C SER A 171 -6.11 8.85 6.10
N GLY A 172 -6.20 9.69 5.06
CA GLY A 172 -5.76 9.34 3.71
C GLY A 172 -6.73 8.39 3.02
N PHE A 173 -6.73 7.13 3.35
CA PHE A 173 -7.71 6.12 2.89
C PHE A 173 -7.86 4.99 3.89
N ILE A 174 -8.91 4.17 3.75
CA ILE A 174 -9.10 2.93 4.51
C ILE A 174 -8.73 1.77 3.62
N TYR A 175 -7.89 0.87 4.12
CA TYR A 175 -7.46 -0.32 3.42
C TYR A 175 -8.37 -1.49 3.81
N TYR A 176 -9.15 -2.02 2.87
CA TYR A 176 -9.94 -3.24 3.07
C TYR A 176 -9.18 -4.44 2.49
N VAL A 177 -8.73 -5.33 3.36
CA VAL A 177 -8.06 -6.58 2.98
C VAL A 177 -9.07 -7.72 3.04
N SER A 178 -9.39 -8.32 1.90
CA SER A 178 -10.20 -9.53 1.84
C SER A 178 -9.32 -10.75 1.53
N ARG A 179 -9.54 -11.85 2.24
CA ARG A 179 -9.01 -13.17 1.84
C ARG A 179 -9.94 -13.88 0.86
N GLU A 180 -11.18 -13.40 0.75
CA GLU A 180 -12.17 -13.88 -0.23
C GLU A 180 -11.90 -13.25 -1.59
N GLY A 181 -10.74 -13.57 -2.16
CA GLY A 181 -10.37 -13.12 -3.50
C GLY A 181 -11.21 -13.80 -4.57
N VAL A 182 -11.10 -13.30 -5.79
CA VAL A 182 -11.57 -14.01 -6.97
C VAL A 182 -10.74 -15.29 -7.08
N SER A 183 -11.16 -16.37 -6.43
CA SER A 183 -10.56 -17.69 -6.63
C SER A 183 -10.71 -18.03 -8.12
N GLY A 184 -9.68 -18.60 -8.74
CA GLY A 184 -9.46 -18.72 -10.18
C GLY A 184 -10.62 -19.17 -11.09
N MET A 185 -11.77 -19.52 -10.53
CA MET A 185 -13.00 -19.88 -11.27
C MET A 185 -14.16 -18.89 -11.10
N GLN A 186 -14.11 -17.94 -10.16
CA GLN A 186 -15.17 -16.94 -9.99
C GLN A 186 -14.77 -15.62 -10.66
N LYS A 187 -15.47 -15.30 -11.75
CA LYS A 187 -15.32 -14.03 -12.49
C LYS A 187 -15.94 -12.81 -11.79
N LYS A 188 -16.58 -12.99 -10.63
CA LYS A 188 -17.29 -11.94 -9.89
C LYS A 188 -16.73 -11.76 -8.50
N LEU A 189 -16.73 -10.51 -8.04
CA LEU A 189 -16.38 -10.15 -6.67
C LEU A 189 -17.36 -10.84 -5.69
N ALA A 190 -16.85 -11.35 -4.57
CA ALA A 190 -17.73 -11.91 -3.55
C ALA A 190 -18.72 -10.84 -3.04
N PRO A 191 -20.02 -11.15 -2.91
CA PRO A 191 -21.02 -10.20 -2.39
C PRO A 191 -20.64 -9.59 -1.04
N THR A 192 -19.91 -10.33 -0.21
CA THR A 192 -19.36 -9.91 1.08
C THR A 192 -18.43 -8.72 0.96
N VAL A 193 -17.63 -8.61 -0.10
CA VAL A 193 -16.71 -7.47 -0.35
C VAL A 193 -17.53 -6.19 -0.56
N THR A 194 -18.54 -6.24 -1.41
CA THR A 194 -19.41 -5.08 -1.69
C THR A 194 -20.16 -4.62 -0.43
N ALA A 195 -20.67 -5.57 0.36
CA ALA A 195 -21.37 -5.29 1.61
C ALA A 195 -20.46 -4.64 2.65
N GLN A 196 -19.20 -5.12 2.77
CA GLN A 196 -18.25 -4.56 3.71
C GLN A 196 -17.78 -3.17 3.29
N VAL A 197 -17.53 -2.93 2.00
CA VAL A 197 -17.23 -1.58 1.49
C VAL A 197 -18.39 -0.62 1.77
N ALA A 198 -19.63 -1.05 1.57
CA ALA A 198 -20.81 -0.26 1.90
C ALA A 198 -20.87 0.05 3.41
N THR A 199 -20.51 -0.90 4.27
CA THR A 199 -20.41 -0.69 5.72
C THR A 199 -19.36 0.35 6.07
N ILE A 200 -18.16 0.29 5.47
CA ILE A 200 -17.09 1.28 5.66
C ILE A 200 -17.60 2.68 5.24
N ARG A 201 -18.23 2.79 4.07
CA ARG A 201 -18.76 4.07 3.54
C ARG A 201 -19.86 4.70 4.40
N LYS A 202 -20.61 3.90 5.16
CA LYS A 202 -21.56 4.42 6.16
C LYS A 202 -20.89 5.17 7.31
N HIS A 203 -19.63 4.84 7.61
CA HIS A 203 -18.90 5.38 8.77
C HIS A 203 -17.75 6.30 8.38
N SER A 204 -17.36 6.38 7.12
CA SER A 204 -16.24 7.20 6.64
C SER A 204 -16.51 7.80 5.26
N LYS A 205 -16.00 9.02 5.04
CA LYS A 205 -15.92 9.65 3.70
C LYS A 205 -14.56 9.45 3.04
N LEU A 206 -13.64 8.76 3.71
CA LEU A 206 -12.34 8.44 3.16
C LEU A 206 -12.48 7.47 1.97
N PRO A 207 -11.57 7.55 0.99
CA PRO A 207 -11.49 6.55 -0.06
C PRO A 207 -11.29 5.15 0.54
N VAL A 208 -11.85 4.13 -0.10
CA VAL A 208 -11.65 2.73 0.29
C VAL A 208 -10.80 2.06 -0.79
N ALA A 209 -9.64 1.54 -0.40
CA ALA A 209 -8.75 0.74 -1.24
C ALA A 209 -8.95 -0.74 -0.92
N ILE A 210 -9.18 -1.57 -1.94
CA ILE A 210 -9.36 -3.02 -1.77
C ILE A 210 -8.10 -3.76 -2.18
N GLY A 211 -7.60 -4.64 -1.28
CA GLY A 211 -6.52 -5.57 -1.57
C GLY A 211 -6.97 -7.02 -1.34
N PHE A 212 -6.78 -7.86 -2.36
CA PHE A 212 -6.98 -9.32 -2.27
C PHE A 212 -6.40 -10.00 -3.51
N GLY A 213 -5.41 -10.83 -3.40
CA GLY A 213 -4.91 -11.80 -4.39
C GLY A 213 -5.08 -11.48 -5.89
N ILE A 214 -5.21 -10.19 -6.25
CA ILE A 214 -5.40 -9.74 -7.63
C ILE A 214 -4.11 -10.00 -8.40
N SER A 215 -4.21 -10.74 -9.50
CA SER A 215 -3.05 -11.17 -10.28
C SER A 215 -3.13 -10.85 -11.77
N ASN A 216 -4.28 -10.38 -12.26
CA ASN A 216 -4.49 -10.08 -13.66
C ASN A 216 -5.44 -8.90 -13.89
N PRO A 217 -5.44 -8.30 -15.13
CA PRO A 217 -6.26 -7.13 -15.45
C PRO A 217 -7.77 -7.33 -15.28
N SER A 218 -8.28 -8.53 -15.55
CA SER A 218 -9.72 -8.81 -15.39
C SER A 218 -10.16 -8.73 -13.93
N GLN A 219 -9.37 -9.31 -13.02
CA GLN A 219 -9.62 -9.25 -11.58
C GLN A 219 -9.49 -7.82 -11.06
N ALA A 220 -8.48 -7.07 -11.53
CA ALA A 220 -8.27 -5.68 -11.15
C ALA A 220 -9.46 -4.79 -11.56
N ARG A 221 -9.99 -4.97 -12.77
CA ARG A 221 -11.18 -4.28 -13.26
C ARG A 221 -12.41 -4.61 -12.41
N GLU A 222 -12.62 -5.87 -12.08
CA GLU A 222 -13.79 -6.29 -11.29
C GLU A 222 -13.73 -5.69 -9.87
N ALA A 223 -12.55 -5.71 -9.24
CA ALA A 223 -12.33 -5.09 -7.93
C ALA A 223 -12.61 -3.58 -7.93
N ALA A 224 -12.22 -2.89 -9.00
CA ALA A 224 -12.38 -1.46 -9.14
C ALA A 224 -13.86 -1.01 -9.13
N LYS A 225 -14.80 -1.88 -9.52
CA LYS A 225 -16.24 -1.57 -9.48
C LYS A 225 -16.75 -1.35 -8.06
N ALA A 226 -16.17 -2.00 -7.06
CA ALA A 226 -16.66 -1.96 -5.68
C ALA A 226 -15.99 -0.87 -4.83
N ALA A 227 -14.80 -0.39 -5.19
CA ALA A 227 -13.99 0.48 -4.34
C ALA A 227 -13.54 1.77 -5.05
N ASP A 228 -12.84 2.61 -4.30
CA ASP A 228 -12.25 3.84 -4.83
C ASP A 228 -10.83 3.60 -5.37
N ALA A 229 -10.16 2.55 -4.87
CA ALA A 229 -8.85 2.11 -5.36
C ALA A 229 -8.69 0.59 -5.24
N VAL A 230 -7.77 0.05 -6.03
CA VAL A 230 -7.37 -1.36 -6.01
C VAL A 230 -5.91 -1.46 -5.60
N VAL A 231 -5.61 -2.37 -4.68
CA VAL A 231 -4.24 -2.66 -4.22
C VAL A 231 -3.77 -3.99 -4.81
N VAL A 232 -2.62 -3.98 -5.45
CA VAL A 232 -1.96 -5.18 -5.96
C VAL A 232 -0.56 -5.28 -5.36
N GLY A 233 -0.31 -6.39 -4.67
CA GLY A 233 0.97 -6.65 -3.99
C GLY A 233 1.59 -7.95 -4.46
N SER A 234 1.12 -9.09 -3.93
CA SER A 234 1.76 -10.40 -4.12
C SER A 234 2.04 -10.77 -5.57
N ALA A 235 1.19 -10.36 -6.52
CA ALA A 235 1.42 -10.60 -7.94
C ALA A 235 2.62 -9.81 -8.47
N ILE A 236 2.85 -8.58 -8.01
CA ILE A 236 4.01 -7.76 -8.38
C ILE A 236 5.27 -8.36 -7.73
N VAL A 237 5.20 -8.70 -6.44
CA VAL A 237 6.30 -9.30 -5.67
C VAL A 237 6.71 -10.65 -6.26
N ASP A 238 5.76 -11.48 -6.67
CA ASP A 238 6.04 -12.76 -7.36
C ASP A 238 6.79 -12.56 -8.69
N GLN A 239 6.43 -11.51 -9.47
CA GLN A 239 7.15 -11.16 -10.69
C GLN A 239 8.59 -10.68 -10.40
N ILE A 240 8.80 -9.95 -9.28
CA ILE A 240 10.14 -9.56 -8.83
C ILE A 240 10.97 -10.81 -8.51
N ALA A 241 10.41 -11.74 -7.73
CA ALA A 241 11.08 -12.97 -7.33
C ALA A 241 11.49 -13.85 -8.55
N LYS A 242 10.63 -13.91 -9.57
CA LYS A 242 10.86 -14.68 -10.80
C LYS A 242 11.88 -14.05 -11.76
N ALA A 243 12.19 -12.79 -11.58
CA ALA A 243 13.07 -12.06 -12.49
C ALA A 243 14.57 -12.33 -12.28
N ASP A 244 14.96 -12.96 -11.18
CA ASP A 244 16.31 -13.44 -10.81
C ASP A 244 17.45 -12.73 -11.57
N ASN A 245 17.84 -11.52 -11.14
CA ASN A 245 18.87 -10.69 -11.76
C ASN A 245 18.63 -10.25 -13.23
N ASP A 246 17.39 -10.34 -13.73
CA ASP A 246 17.06 -9.88 -15.08
C ASP A 246 17.27 -8.34 -15.21
N ARG A 247 18.19 -7.95 -16.08
CA ARG A 247 18.47 -6.52 -16.38
C ARG A 247 17.23 -5.76 -16.87
N ARG A 248 16.20 -6.46 -17.37
CA ARG A 248 14.92 -5.89 -17.83
C ARG A 248 13.81 -5.95 -16.79
N LEU A 249 14.13 -6.24 -15.52
CA LEU A 249 13.14 -6.32 -14.42
C LEU A 249 12.22 -5.11 -14.42
N VAL A 250 12.78 -3.90 -14.40
CA VAL A 250 12.01 -2.65 -14.28
C VAL A 250 11.07 -2.49 -15.48
N GLU A 251 11.54 -2.71 -16.70
CA GLU A 251 10.73 -2.60 -17.92
C GLU A 251 9.59 -3.63 -17.96
N LYS A 252 9.87 -4.87 -17.57
CA LYS A 252 8.85 -5.93 -17.51
C LYS A 252 7.77 -5.61 -16.51
N LEU A 253 8.15 -5.14 -15.31
CA LEU A 253 7.21 -4.76 -14.26
C LEU A 253 6.44 -3.49 -14.61
N GLU A 254 7.06 -2.51 -15.23
CA GLU A 254 6.36 -1.31 -15.72
C GLU A 254 5.23 -1.70 -16.67
N ARG A 255 5.48 -2.59 -17.64
CA ARG A 255 4.46 -3.10 -18.57
C ARG A 255 3.36 -3.90 -17.87
N PHE A 256 3.74 -4.79 -16.94
CA PHE A 256 2.79 -5.58 -16.18
C PHE A 256 1.86 -4.70 -15.34
N VAL A 257 2.44 -3.75 -14.60
CA VAL A 257 1.68 -2.82 -13.76
C VAL A 257 0.82 -1.88 -14.62
N ALA A 258 1.33 -1.38 -15.75
CA ALA A 258 0.54 -0.54 -16.67
C ALA A 258 -0.71 -1.26 -17.19
N ALA A 259 -0.63 -2.57 -17.49
CA ALA A 259 -1.81 -3.34 -17.89
C ALA A 259 -2.87 -3.42 -16.77
N LEU A 260 -2.46 -3.59 -15.52
CA LEU A 260 -3.34 -3.59 -14.36
C LEU A 260 -3.96 -2.19 -14.11
N VAL A 261 -3.15 -1.14 -14.17
CA VAL A 261 -3.58 0.26 -14.02
C VAL A 261 -4.64 0.61 -15.09
N ASN A 262 -4.38 0.27 -16.35
CA ASN A 262 -5.32 0.53 -17.43
C ASN A 262 -6.67 -0.19 -17.22
N ALA A 263 -6.63 -1.42 -16.73
CA ALA A 263 -7.84 -2.18 -16.41
C ALA A 263 -8.66 -1.53 -15.29
N VAL A 264 -8.01 -1.02 -14.23
CA VAL A 264 -8.65 -0.31 -13.13
C VAL A 264 -9.23 1.03 -13.59
N LYS A 265 -8.49 1.77 -14.41
CA LYS A 265 -8.89 3.11 -14.89
C LYS A 265 -9.92 3.11 -16.02
N SER A 266 -10.26 1.92 -16.53
CA SER A 266 -11.33 1.74 -17.53
C SER A 266 -12.74 1.57 -16.92
N VAL A 267 -12.87 1.64 -15.58
CA VAL A 267 -14.13 1.50 -14.83
C VAL A 267 -14.74 2.85 -14.50
#